data_b7fbd562fe56fe8d2db60de63a0072aa
#
_entry.id   b7fbd562fe56fe8d2db60de63a0072aa
#
_cell.length_a   1.000
_cell.length_b   1.000
_cell.length_c   1.000
_cell.angle_alpha   90.00
_cell.angle_beta   90.00
_cell.angle_gamma   90.00
#
_symmetry.space_group_name_H-M   'P 1'
#
loop_
_entity.id
_entity.type
_entity.pdbx_description
1 polymer ?
#
loop_
_entity_poly.entity_id
_entity_poly.type
_entity_poly.pdbx_seq_one_letter_code
_entity_poly.pdbx_strand_id
1 'polypeptide(L)'
;ISLNRGEDFGDFLPDRVAMQDATAQMALLQFMQAQLPETAVPTTVHCDHLIQAYEGANSDLQVANKTHKEVFDFLRTASEKYKIGFWGPGAGIIHQVVLEQYAFPGGMMIGTDSHTPNAGGLGMIAIGVGGADAVDVMAGMPFNTKIPKLIGVKLTGTLSGWTAPKDIILKVAEILTVKGGTNAIVEYFGEGTESISTTGKATITNMGAEIGATCSIFPFDKKGEKYLESTGRGDIASLAKENIHLLTADDDVVNNPNDYFDQVIEINLDNLEPHIVGPHTPDLARPVSKLKNDALDNSYPLKISNALIGSCTNSSYEDIGRAAFIAREAAKKGLKSKV
;
A
#
# COMPACT_ATOMS: atom_id res chain seq x y z
N ILE A 1 0.98 4.64 32.09
CA ILE A 1 2.35 4.78 31.58
C ILE A 1 2.28 5.75 30.42
N SER A 2 3.02 6.87 30.52
CA SER A 2 3.18 7.81 29.41
C SER A 2 4.25 7.22 28.48
N LEU A 3 3.93 7.00 27.20
CA LEU A 3 4.86 6.54 26.19
C LEU A 3 5.33 7.73 25.36
N ASN A 4 6.63 7.85 25.13
CA ASN A 4 7.24 8.89 24.31
C ASN A 4 7.37 8.38 22.85
N ARG A 5 6.70 9.05 21.92
CA ARG A 5 6.80 8.77 20.49
C ARG A 5 8.23 8.97 19.99
N GLY A 6 8.72 8.05 19.18
CA GLY A 6 10.07 8.11 18.63
C GLY A 6 11.18 7.66 19.60
N GLU A 7 10.87 7.31 20.85
CA GLU A 7 11.83 6.91 21.89
C GLU A 7 11.53 5.55 22.49
N ASP A 8 10.33 5.39 23.04
CA ASP A 8 9.91 4.16 23.73
C ASP A 8 9.54 3.04 22.75
N PHE A 9 9.61 1.79 23.23
CA PHE A 9 9.17 0.61 22.50
C PHE A 9 7.88 0.06 23.10
N GLY A 10 7.06 -0.57 22.25
CA GLY A 10 5.84 -1.23 22.63
C GLY A 10 5.71 -2.60 21.99
N ASP A 11 4.99 -3.48 22.69
CA ASP A 11 4.63 -4.80 22.22
C ASP A 11 3.21 -4.79 21.68
N PHE A 12 3.04 -5.23 20.44
CA PHE A 12 1.75 -5.27 19.76
C PHE A 12 1.42 -6.70 19.34
N LEU A 13 0.14 -7.01 19.24
CA LEU A 13 -0.36 -8.31 18.78
C LEU A 13 -1.05 -8.13 17.42
N PRO A 14 -0.33 -8.32 16.30
CA PRO A 14 -0.95 -8.24 14.98
C PRO A 14 -2.04 -9.32 14.81
N ASP A 15 -3.12 -8.95 14.12
CA ASP A 15 -4.23 -9.86 13.82
C ASP A 15 -3.85 -10.86 12.73
N ARG A 16 -2.83 -10.55 11.91
CA ARG A 16 -2.41 -11.44 10.81
C ARG A 16 -1.02 -11.13 10.26
N VAL A 17 -0.51 -12.10 9.49
CA VAL A 17 0.75 -11.99 8.73
C VAL A 17 0.47 -12.25 7.25
N ALA A 18 1.08 -11.45 6.37
CA ALA A 18 1.10 -11.70 4.92
C ALA A 18 2.56 -11.76 4.42
N MET A 19 2.89 -12.78 3.63
CA MET A 19 4.24 -12.99 3.13
C MET A 19 4.24 -13.10 1.60
N GLN A 20 5.18 -12.45 0.94
CA GLN A 20 5.45 -12.65 -0.48
C GLN A 20 6.44 -13.82 -0.68
N ASP A 21 6.45 -14.44 -1.86
CA ASP A 21 7.15 -15.70 -2.14
C ASP A 21 8.67 -15.65 -1.99
N ALA A 22 9.32 -14.53 -2.28
CA ALA A 22 10.78 -14.46 -2.17
C ALA A 22 11.26 -14.46 -0.70
N THR A 23 10.53 -13.81 0.21
CA THR A 23 10.87 -13.75 1.65
C THR A 23 10.25 -14.89 2.45
N ALA A 24 9.09 -15.41 2.04
CA ALA A 24 8.39 -16.51 2.72
C ALA A 24 9.24 -17.80 2.79
N GLN A 25 10.13 -18.03 1.82
CA GLN A 25 11.00 -19.21 1.82
C GLN A 25 11.82 -19.29 3.11
N MET A 26 12.55 -18.21 3.42
CA MET A 26 13.41 -18.18 4.61
C MET A 26 12.59 -18.09 5.89
N ALA A 27 11.48 -17.35 5.90
CA ALA A 27 10.58 -17.26 7.04
C ALA A 27 9.99 -18.63 7.40
N LEU A 28 9.51 -19.40 6.42
CA LEU A 28 8.99 -20.74 6.65
C LEU A 28 10.06 -21.75 7.12
N LEU A 29 11.27 -21.69 6.54
CA LEU A 29 12.39 -22.53 7.01
C LEU A 29 12.73 -22.22 8.46
N GLN A 30 12.72 -20.96 8.87
CA GLN A 30 12.94 -20.56 10.27
C GLN A 30 11.77 -21.00 11.15
N PHE A 31 10.52 -20.82 10.71
CA PHE A 31 9.33 -21.27 11.45
C PHE A 31 9.33 -22.79 11.67
N MET A 32 9.79 -23.58 10.69
CA MET A 32 9.92 -25.05 10.83
C MET A 32 10.86 -25.44 11.97
N GLN A 33 11.89 -24.64 12.27
CA GLN A 33 12.82 -24.90 13.37
C GLN A 33 12.17 -24.70 14.75
N ALA A 34 11.11 -23.90 14.84
CA ALA A 34 10.34 -23.73 16.06
C ALA A 34 9.51 -24.94 16.44
N GLN A 35 9.35 -25.94 15.55
CA GLN A 35 8.61 -27.19 15.75
C GLN A 35 7.14 -26.96 16.19
N LEU A 36 6.54 -25.87 15.85
CA LEU A 36 5.14 -25.55 16.11
C LEU A 36 4.23 -26.29 15.12
N PRO A 37 3.03 -26.72 15.52
CA PRO A 37 2.12 -27.49 14.67
C PRO A 37 1.44 -26.59 13.60
N GLU A 38 1.20 -25.33 13.91
CA GLU A 38 0.50 -24.33 13.09
C GLU A 38 0.88 -22.91 13.51
N THR A 39 0.53 -21.93 12.70
CA THR A 39 0.73 -20.51 13.04
C THR A 39 -0.26 -20.04 14.09
N ALA A 40 0.19 -19.19 15.01
CA ALA A 40 -0.63 -18.63 16.08
C ALA A 40 -1.65 -17.59 15.60
N VAL A 41 -1.35 -16.94 14.46
CA VAL A 41 -2.23 -15.94 13.85
C VAL A 41 -2.52 -16.31 12.39
N PRO A 42 -3.65 -15.90 11.82
CA PRO A 42 -3.94 -16.07 10.40
C PRO A 42 -2.80 -15.56 9.53
N THR A 43 -2.22 -16.44 8.74
CA THR A 43 -1.05 -16.17 7.89
C THR A 43 -1.35 -16.53 6.45
N THR A 44 -0.83 -15.76 5.50
CA THR A 44 -0.96 -16.04 4.06
C THR A 44 0.38 -15.91 3.34
N VAL A 45 0.58 -16.74 2.31
CA VAL A 45 1.70 -16.68 1.37
C VAL A 45 1.18 -16.37 -0.03
N HIS A 46 1.83 -15.45 -0.71
CA HIS A 46 1.43 -14.96 -2.04
C HIS A 46 2.61 -15.10 -3.02
N CYS A 47 2.37 -15.76 -4.16
CA CYS A 47 3.39 -16.02 -5.17
C CYS A 47 3.27 -15.03 -6.34
N ASP A 48 3.80 -13.82 -6.16
CA ASP A 48 3.71 -12.74 -7.16
C ASP A 48 5.07 -12.08 -7.52
N HIS A 49 6.12 -12.26 -6.70
CA HIS A 49 7.42 -11.64 -6.94
C HIS A 49 8.34 -12.45 -7.87
N LEU A 50 8.17 -13.77 -7.96
CA LEU A 50 9.00 -14.63 -8.79
C LEU A 50 8.45 -14.79 -10.23
N ILE A 51 7.58 -13.92 -10.67
CA ILE A 51 7.03 -13.86 -12.04
C ILE A 51 7.61 -12.66 -12.75
N GLN A 52 8.43 -12.87 -13.75
CA GLN A 52 9.05 -11.80 -14.52
C GLN A 52 8.18 -11.44 -15.73
N ALA A 53 7.80 -10.19 -15.87
CA ALA A 53 7.05 -9.68 -17.02
C ALA A 53 8.01 -9.46 -18.20
N TYR A 54 7.86 -10.24 -19.28
CA TYR A 54 8.74 -10.18 -20.44
C TYR A 54 7.99 -10.24 -21.79
N GLU A 55 7.16 -11.28 -22.02
CA GLU A 55 6.42 -11.47 -23.26
C GLU A 55 4.92 -11.25 -23.10
N GLY A 56 4.36 -11.67 -21.97
CA GLY A 56 2.93 -11.59 -21.68
C GLY A 56 2.47 -12.61 -20.64
N ALA A 57 1.32 -12.35 -20.04
CA ALA A 57 0.88 -13.03 -18.83
C ALA A 57 0.94 -14.57 -18.90
N ASN A 58 0.52 -15.19 -20.00
CA ASN A 58 0.46 -16.64 -20.11
C ASN A 58 1.85 -17.28 -20.27
N SER A 59 2.71 -16.73 -21.15
CA SER A 59 4.05 -17.24 -21.38
C SER A 59 4.92 -17.03 -20.14
N ASP A 60 4.85 -15.84 -19.54
CA ASP A 60 5.67 -15.48 -18.38
C ASP A 60 5.28 -16.33 -17.15
N LEU A 61 4.00 -16.60 -16.95
CA LEU A 61 3.53 -17.48 -15.89
C LEU A 61 4.00 -18.94 -16.10
N GLN A 62 4.00 -19.44 -17.34
CA GLN A 62 4.53 -20.79 -17.67
C GLN A 62 6.03 -20.88 -17.39
N VAL A 63 6.80 -19.85 -17.75
CA VAL A 63 8.23 -19.78 -17.46
C VAL A 63 8.48 -19.77 -15.97
N ALA A 64 7.77 -18.93 -15.21
CA ALA A 64 7.88 -18.85 -13.75
C ALA A 64 7.58 -20.20 -13.08
N ASN A 65 6.48 -20.86 -13.45
CA ASN A 65 6.09 -22.18 -12.93
C ASN A 65 7.14 -23.27 -13.20
N LYS A 66 7.84 -23.19 -14.31
CA LYS A 66 8.93 -24.12 -14.64
C LYS A 66 10.20 -23.79 -13.88
N THR A 67 10.59 -22.52 -13.88
CA THR A 67 11.87 -22.05 -13.31
C THR A 67 11.86 -22.14 -11.79
N HIS A 68 10.76 -21.76 -11.16
CA HIS A 68 10.62 -21.70 -9.70
C HIS A 68 9.74 -22.82 -9.11
N LYS A 69 9.59 -23.92 -9.85
CA LYS A 69 8.75 -25.04 -9.45
C LYS A 69 9.04 -25.53 -8.02
N GLU A 70 10.29 -25.72 -7.68
CA GLU A 70 10.70 -26.19 -6.35
C GLU A 70 10.28 -25.24 -5.25
N VAL A 71 10.44 -23.93 -5.47
CA VAL A 71 10.04 -22.88 -4.53
C VAL A 71 8.52 -22.89 -4.34
N PHE A 72 7.76 -22.89 -5.42
CA PHE A 72 6.29 -22.88 -5.33
C PHE A 72 5.74 -24.16 -4.71
N ASP A 73 6.33 -25.32 -4.98
CA ASP A 73 5.96 -26.59 -4.34
C ASP A 73 6.29 -26.58 -2.84
N PHE A 74 7.45 -26.05 -2.45
CA PHE A 74 7.81 -25.88 -1.05
C PHE A 74 6.82 -24.96 -0.32
N LEU A 75 6.56 -23.76 -0.87
CA LEU A 75 5.64 -22.81 -0.26
C LEU A 75 4.23 -23.37 -0.12
N ARG A 76 3.73 -24.07 -1.14
CA ARG A 76 2.41 -24.72 -1.12
C ARG A 76 2.35 -25.81 -0.04
N THR A 77 3.32 -26.73 0.00
CA THR A 77 3.30 -27.86 0.93
C THR A 77 3.56 -27.44 2.37
N ALA A 78 4.42 -26.44 2.60
CA ALA A 78 4.62 -25.85 3.92
C ALA A 78 3.36 -25.10 4.38
N SER A 79 2.73 -24.33 3.50
CA SER A 79 1.47 -23.64 3.81
C SER A 79 0.37 -24.63 4.23
N GLU A 80 0.21 -25.72 3.48
CA GLU A 80 -0.75 -26.79 3.82
C GLU A 80 -0.46 -27.40 5.19
N LYS A 81 0.81 -27.71 5.48
CA LYS A 81 1.24 -28.30 6.76
C LYS A 81 0.93 -27.39 7.96
N TYR A 82 1.17 -26.08 7.83
CA TYR A 82 1.08 -25.14 8.94
C TYR A 82 -0.22 -24.33 8.95
N LYS A 83 -1.22 -24.72 8.14
CA LYS A 83 -2.53 -24.06 8.02
C LYS A 83 -2.44 -22.60 7.54
N ILE A 84 -1.49 -22.31 6.69
CA ILE A 84 -1.27 -21.01 6.09
C ILE A 84 -2.09 -20.92 4.78
N GLY A 85 -2.76 -19.81 4.55
CA GLY A 85 -3.43 -19.54 3.28
C GLY A 85 -2.41 -19.41 2.15
N PHE A 86 -2.65 -20.06 0.99
CA PHE A 86 -1.72 -20.07 -0.13
C PHE A 86 -2.35 -19.51 -1.40
N TRP A 87 -1.77 -18.43 -1.90
CA TRP A 87 -2.10 -17.80 -3.17
C TRP A 87 -0.98 -18.13 -4.17
N GLY A 88 -1.26 -19.11 -5.03
CA GLY A 88 -0.27 -19.62 -5.98
C GLY A 88 0.08 -18.65 -7.11
N PRO A 89 1.08 -18.98 -7.94
CA PRO A 89 1.51 -18.15 -9.06
C PRO A 89 0.34 -17.81 -10.00
N GLY A 90 0.19 -16.53 -10.33
CA GLY A 90 -0.90 -16.04 -11.19
C GLY A 90 -2.19 -15.67 -10.44
N ALA A 91 -2.25 -15.82 -9.12
CA ALA A 91 -3.41 -15.44 -8.32
C ALA A 91 -3.62 -13.92 -8.19
N GLY A 92 -2.59 -13.13 -8.45
CA GLY A 92 -2.62 -11.67 -8.37
C GLY A 92 -1.52 -11.10 -7.48
N ILE A 93 -1.39 -9.78 -7.49
CA ILE A 93 -0.43 -9.04 -6.67
C ILE A 93 -0.85 -9.09 -5.21
N ILE A 94 0.08 -9.43 -4.30
CA ILE A 94 -0.16 -9.58 -2.86
C ILE A 94 -0.99 -8.43 -2.27
N HIS A 95 -0.64 -7.17 -2.55
CA HIS A 95 -1.30 -6.02 -1.91
C HIS A 95 -2.75 -5.86 -2.38
N GLN A 96 -3.05 -6.17 -3.65
CA GLN A 96 -4.42 -6.16 -4.17
C GLN A 96 -5.24 -7.31 -3.57
N VAL A 97 -4.68 -8.52 -3.52
CA VAL A 97 -5.33 -9.68 -2.90
C VAL A 97 -5.59 -9.44 -1.41
N VAL A 98 -4.63 -8.88 -0.68
CA VAL A 98 -4.79 -8.56 0.74
C VAL A 98 -5.87 -7.50 0.94
N LEU A 99 -5.89 -6.44 0.14
CA LEU A 99 -6.90 -5.40 0.23
C LEU A 99 -8.31 -5.95 -0.04
N GLU A 100 -8.45 -6.82 -1.06
CA GLU A 100 -9.73 -7.38 -1.49
C GLU A 100 -10.27 -8.49 -0.58
N GLN A 101 -9.39 -9.25 0.07
CA GLN A 101 -9.81 -10.48 0.76
C GLN A 101 -9.62 -10.42 2.28
N TYR A 102 -8.68 -9.61 2.78
CA TYR A 102 -8.19 -9.75 4.14
C TYR A 102 -8.15 -8.46 4.95
N ALA A 103 -7.88 -7.31 4.33
CA ALA A 103 -7.81 -6.05 5.05
C ALA A 103 -9.17 -5.65 5.61
N PHE A 104 -9.21 -5.14 6.82
CA PHE A 104 -10.40 -4.62 7.49
C PHE A 104 -10.05 -3.40 8.34
N PRO A 105 -10.98 -2.44 8.52
CA PRO A 105 -10.70 -1.25 9.29
C PRO A 105 -10.53 -1.57 10.78
N GLY A 106 -9.57 -0.91 11.43
CA GLY A 106 -9.27 -1.06 12.84
C GLY A 106 -8.39 -2.26 13.21
N GLY A 107 -7.99 -3.10 12.25
CA GLY A 107 -7.07 -4.22 12.46
C GLY A 107 -5.60 -3.81 12.37
N MET A 108 -4.71 -4.73 12.78
CA MET A 108 -3.26 -4.63 12.62
C MET A 108 -2.69 -5.81 11.86
N MET A 109 -1.85 -5.54 10.87
CA MET A 109 -1.16 -6.55 10.07
C MET A 109 0.33 -6.26 9.95
N ILE A 110 1.15 -7.29 9.93
CA ILE A 110 2.52 -7.19 9.46
C ILE A 110 2.69 -8.00 8.16
N GLY A 111 3.64 -7.61 7.33
CA GLY A 111 3.92 -8.35 6.10
C GLY A 111 5.36 -8.25 5.67
N THR A 112 5.86 -9.29 4.99
CA THR A 112 7.26 -9.36 4.55
C THR A 112 7.51 -8.62 3.24
N ASP A 113 6.76 -7.54 3.02
CA ASP A 113 6.91 -6.65 1.87
C ASP A 113 6.81 -5.19 2.32
N SER A 114 7.65 -4.31 1.76
CA SER A 114 7.69 -2.89 2.14
C SER A 114 6.39 -2.14 1.81
N HIS A 115 5.60 -2.64 0.86
CA HIS A 115 4.31 -2.05 0.47
C HIS A 115 3.09 -2.66 1.20
N THR A 116 3.32 -3.43 2.26
CA THR A 116 2.26 -3.89 3.17
C THR A 116 1.34 -2.75 3.64
N PRO A 117 1.81 -1.49 3.87
CA PRO A 117 0.97 -0.34 4.19
C PRO A 117 -0.17 -0.03 3.22
N ASN A 118 -0.23 -0.65 2.05
CA ASN A 118 -1.37 -0.59 1.12
C ASN A 118 -2.72 -0.81 1.82
N ALA A 119 -2.79 -1.72 2.79
CA ALA A 119 -4.01 -2.02 3.54
C ALA A 119 -4.52 -0.85 4.41
N GLY A 120 -3.67 0.14 4.67
CA GLY A 120 -4.04 1.38 5.36
C GLY A 120 -5.07 2.22 4.60
N GLY A 121 -5.21 2.01 3.29
CA GLY A 121 -6.26 2.60 2.46
C GLY A 121 -7.68 2.18 2.87
N LEU A 122 -7.82 1.08 3.60
CA LEU A 122 -9.07 0.60 4.19
C LEU A 122 -9.10 0.77 5.73
N GLY A 123 -8.18 1.54 6.31
CA GLY A 123 -8.16 1.82 7.74
C GLY A 123 -7.52 0.71 8.60
N MET A 124 -6.60 -0.07 8.05
CA MET A 124 -5.84 -1.09 8.76
C MET A 124 -4.41 -0.62 9.05
N ILE A 125 -3.93 -0.74 10.28
CA ILE A 125 -2.51 -0.55 10.57
C ILE A 125 -1.74 -1.70 9.93
N ALA A 126 -0.92 -1.39 8.93
CA ALA A 126 -0.20 -2.40 8.15
C ALA A 126 1.28 -2.00 8.02
N ILE A 127 2.17 -2.88 8.44
CA ILE A 127 3.60 -2.58 8.58
C ILE A 127 4.43 -3.60 7.81
N GLY A 128 5.34 -3.11 6.96
CA GLY A 128 6.34 -3.93 6.30
C GLY A 128 7.47 -4.30 7.26
N VAL A 129 7.78 -5.60 7.38
CA VAL A 129 8.76 -6.13 8.33
C VAL A 129 9.71 -7.13 7.66
N GLY A 130 10.78 -7.49 8.36
CA GLY A 130 11.65 -8.60 7.97
C GLY A 130 11.03 -9.97 8.21
N GLY A 131 11.61 -11.00 7.58
CA GLY A 131 11.13 -12.36 7.74
C GLY A 131 11.19 -12.87 9.19
N ALA A 132 12.18 -12.43 9.98
CA ALA A 132 12.31 -12.82 11.39
C ALA A 132 11.15 -12.31 12.23
N ASP A 133 10.77 -11.03 12.08
CA ASP A 133 9.63 -10.45 12.81
C ASP A 133 8.31 -11.18 12.45
N ALA A 134 8.16 -11.55 11.18
CA ALA A 134 7.00 -12.32 10.73
C ALA A 134 6.96 -13.70 11.42
N VAL A 135 8.10 -14.39 11.55
CA VAL A 135 8.20 -15.69 12.23
C VAL A 135 7.84 -15.59 13.70
N ASP A 136 8.31 -14.55 14.39
CA ASP A 136 8.01 -14.32 15.80
C ASP A 136 6.49 -14.20 16.03
N VAL A 137 5.82 -13.40 15.21
CA VAL A 137 4.35 -13.23 15.27
C VAL A 137 3.63 -14.53 14.87
N MET A 138 4.09 -15.24 13.84
CA MET A 138 3.57 -16.56 13.48
C MET A 138 3.70 -17.56 14.63
N ALA A 139 4.73 -17.44 15.46
CA ALA A 139 4.95 -18.27 16.66
C ALA A 139 4.15 -17.79 17.88
N GLY A 140 3.38 -16.70 17.79
CA GLY A 140 2.57 -16.15 18.88
C GLY A 140 3.31 -15.16 19.77
N MET A 141 4.47 -14.70 19.36
CA MET A 141 5.20 -13.64 20.06
C MET A 141 4.65 -12.26 19.64
N PRO A 142 4.70 -11.25 20.51
CA PRO A 142 4.32 -9.91 20.14
C PRO A 142 5.32 -9.31 19.14
N PHE A 143 4.82 -8.41 18.29
CA PHE A 143 5.65 -7.54 17.46
C PHE A 143 6.14 -6.37 18.31
N ASN A 144 7.43 -6.33 18.58
CA ASN A 144 8.07 -5.25 19.31
C ASN A 144 8.55 -4.18 18.33
N THR A 145 8.09 -2.97 18.50
CA THR A 145 8.51 -1.85 17.66
C THR A 145 8.56 -0.53 18.44
N LYS A 146 9.36 0.39 17.95
CA LYS A 146 9.42 1.74 18.50
C LYS A 146 8.06 2.43 18.29
N ILE A 147 7.54 3.09 19.33
CA ILE A 147 6.32 3.89 19.21
C ILE A 147 6.54 4.98 18.17
N PRO A 148 5.84 4.94 17.02
CA PRO A 148 6.11 5.86 15.93
C PRO A 148 5.66 7.29 16.25
N LYS A 149 6.29 8.27 15.60
CA LYS A 149 5.76 9.62 15.51
C LYS A 149 4.49 9.64 14.67
N LEU A 150 3.69 10.67 14.82
CA LEU A 150 2.47 10.85 14.03
C LEU A 150 2.60 12.07 13.12
N ILE A 151 2.44 11.86 11.82
CA ILE A 151 2.37 12.93 10.81
C ILE A 151 0.94 12.99 10.31
N GLY A 152 0.27 14.12 10.55
CA GLY A 152 -1.08 14.36 10.05
C GLY A 152 -1.04 15.00 8.66
N VAL A 153 -1.75 14.42 7.70
CA VAL A 153 -1.95 15.02 6.37
C VAL A 153 -3.42 15.40 6.22
N LYS A 154 -3.70 16.69 6.40
CA LYS A 154 -5.04 17.25 6.24
C LYS A 154 -5.34 17.49 4.77
N LEU A 155 -6.37 16.81 4.26
CA LEU A 155 -6.87 16.97 2.90
C LEU A 155 -8.14 17.80 2.91
N THR A 156 -8.17 18.89 2.15
CA THR A 156 -9.34 19.74 1.96
C THR A 156 -9.73 19.79 0.49
N GLY A 157 -10.97 20.21 0.17
CA GLY A 157 -11.45 20.27 -1.19
C GLY A 157 -11.72 18.91 -1.82
N THR A 158 -11.70 18.83 -3.14
CA THR A 158 -12.11 17.63 -3.90
C THR A 158 -11.17 17.35 -5.06
N LEU A 159 -10.73 16.09 -5.20
CA LEU A 159 -9.98 15.64 -6.37
C LEU A 159 -10.81 15.81 -7.64
N SER A 160 -10.24 16.46 -8.64
CA SER A 160 -10.94 16.76 -9.90
C SER A 160 -10.05 16.69 -11.13
N GLY A 161 -10.67 16.67 -12.30
CA GLY A 161 -9.96 16.75 -13.59
C GLY A 161 -9.05 15.54 -13.84
N TRP A 162 -7.79 15.82 -14.17
CA TRP A 162 -6.76 14.81 -14.44
C TRP A 162 -5.96 14.42 -13.21
N THR A 163 -6.17 15.07 -12.07
CA THR A 163 -5.48 14.78 -10.83
C THR A 163 -5.93 13.42 -10.30
N ALA A 164 -4.97 12.58 -9.99
CA ALA A 164 -5.18 11.22 -9.48
C ALA A 164 -4.83 11.13 -7.99
N PRO A 165 -5.32 10.12 -7.25
CA PRO A 165 -4.91 9.89 -5.87
C PRO A 165 -3.38 9.84 -5.68
N LYS A 166 -2.66 9.29 -6.67
CA LYS A 166 -1.19 9.25 -6.66
C LYS A 166 -0.55 10.64 -6.56
N ASP A 167 -1.15 11.67 -7.14
CA ASP A 167 -0.61 13.03 -7.08
C ASP A 167 -0.56 13.58 -5.65
N ILE A 168 -1.43 13.11 -4.76
CA ILE A 168 -1.41 13.45 -3.33
C ILE A 168 -0.12 12.95 -2.68
N ILE A 169 0.19 11.67 -2.83
CA ILE A 169 1.40 11.10 -2.23
C ILE A 169 2.68 11.63 -2.89
N LEU A 170 2.65 11.96 -4.18
CA LEU A 170 3.77 12.64 -4.83
C LEU A 170 4.00 14.03 -4.24
N LYS A 171 2.93 14.75 -3.89
CA LYS A 171 3.02 16.04 -3.19
C LYS A 171 3.53 15.87 -1.75
N VAL A 172 3.11 14.83 -1.05
CA VAL A 172 3.63 14.50 0.28
C VAL A 172 5.13 14.16 0.21
N ALA A 173 5.56 13.40 -0.80
CA ALA A 173 6.97 13.05 -1.02
C ALA A 173 7.83 14.29 -1.36
N GLU A 174 7.28 15.26 -2.10
CA GLU A 174 7.93 16.56 -2.34
C GLU A 174 8.22 17.30 -1.01
N ILE A 175 7.29 17.22 -0.05
CA ILE A 175 7.38 17.95 1.23
C ILE A 175 8.26 17.19 2.23
N LEU A 176 8.05 15.89 2.41
CA LEU A 176 8.74 15.07 3.41
C LEU A 176 10.08 14.53 2.94
N THR A 177 10.32 14.45 1.63
CA THR A 177 11.42 13.72 1.02
C THR A 177 11.38 12.21 1.32
N VAL A 178 12.37 11.45 0.84
CA VAL A 178 12.45 9.98 1.02
C VAL A 178 12.73 9.53 2.46
N LYS A 179 12.96 10.44 3.39
CA LYS A 179 13.32 10.14 4.80
C LYS A 179 12.40 10.79 5.82
N GLY A 180 11.55 11.72 5.41
CA GLY A 180 10.74 12.51 6.33
C GLY A 180 9.70 11.71 7.11
N GLY A 181 9.25 10.58 6.56
CA GLY A 181 8.33 9.66 7.23
C GLY A 181 9.00 8.61 8.12
N THR A 182 10.34 8.60 8.23
CA THR A 182 11.06 7.56 8.97
C THR A 182 10.60 7.48 10.42
N ASN A 183 10.23 6.27 10.85
CA ASN A 183 9.70 6.00 12.18
C ASN A 183 8.44 6.81 12.53
N ALA A 184 7.60 7.05 11.52
CA ALA A 184 6.31 7.72 11.69
C ALA A 184 5.16 6.93 11.07
N ILE A 185 3.96 7.12 11.61
CA ILE A 185 2.70 6.79 10.94
C ILE A 185 2.19 8.08 10.28
N VAL A 186 1.80 7.98 9.01
CA VAL A 186 1.17 9.08 8.28
C VAL A 186 -0.34 8.88 8.30
N GLU A 187 -1.05 9.73 8.99
CA GLU A 187 -2.52 9.69 9.08
C GLU A 187 -3.13 10.76 8.18
N TYR A 188 -3.98 10.33 7.26
CA TYR A 188 -4.73 11.22 6.38
C TYR A 188 -6.10 11.52 6.97
N PHE A 189 -6.49 12.79 7.01
CA PHE A 189 -7.76 13.23 7.57
C PHE A 189 -8.32 14.46 6.85
N GLY A 190 -9.53 14.91 7.22
CA GLY A 190 -10.21 16.03 6.62
C GLY A 190 -11.18 15.62 5.51
N GLU A 191 -12.06 16.55 5.11
CA GLU A 191 -13.16 16.29 4.16
C GLU A 191 -12.69 15.86 2.78
N GLY A 192 -11.49 16.25 2.36
CA GLY A 192 -10.91 15.84 1.07
C GLY A 192 -10.72 14.34 0.93
N THR A 193 -10.60 13.59 2.06
CA THR A 193 -10.47 12.12 2.04
C THR A 193 -11.70 11.43 1.45
N GLU A 194 -12.88 12.02 1.56
CA GLU A 194 -14.14 11.49 1.04
C GLU A 194 -14.20 11.48 -0.49
N SER A 195 -13.40 12.32 -1.16
CA SER A 195 -13.34 12.38 -2.62
C SER A 195 -12.55 11.21 -3.24
N ILE A 196 -11.74 10.49 -2.43
CA ILE A 196 -10.80 9.47 -2.88
C ILE A 196 -11.43 8.07 -2.76
N SER A 197 -11.31 7.24 -3.80
CA SER A 197 -11.74 5.82 -3.75
C SER A 197 -10.89 5.01 -2.78
N THR A 198 -11.38 3.86 -2.33
CA THR A 198 -10.61 2.96 -1.45
C THR A 198 -9.31 2.49 -2.11
N THR A 199 -9.36 2.14 -3.40
CA THR A 199 -8.16 1.76 -4.17
C THR A 199 -7.21 2.95 -4.35
N GLY A 200 -7.73 4.17 -4.49
CA GLY A 200 -6.93 5.39 -4.51
C GLY A 200 -6.26 5.68 -3.16
N LYS A 201 -6.97 5.50 -2.05
CA LYS A 201 -6.39 5.57 -0.70
C LYS A 201 -5.29 4.53 -0.51
N ALA A 202 -5.51 3.30 -1.00
CA ALA A 202 -4.52 2.24 -0.97
C ALA A 202 -3.26 2.57 -1.79
N THR A 203 -3.40 3.24 -2.95
CA THR A 203 -2.26 3.77 -3.71
C THR A 203 -1.44 4.77 -2.89
N ILE A 204 -2.10 5.67 -2.17
CA ILE A 204 -1.44 6.67 -1.33
C ILE A 204 -0.69 6.01 -0.18
N THR A 205 -1.33 5.09 0.55
CA THR A 205 -0.71 4.40 1.68
C THR A 205 0.39 3.44 1.25
N ASN A 206 0.26 2.79 0.09
CA ASN A 206 1.29 1.96 -0.52
C ASN A 206 2.60 2.74 -0.71
N MET A 207 2.52 3.94 -1.29
CA MET A 207 3.69 4.80 -1.51
C MET A 207 4.23 5.48 -0.24
N GLY A 208 3.64 5.26 0.91
CA GLY A 208 4.24 5.63 2.19
C GLY A 208 5.62 4.99 2.42
N ALA A 209 5.89 3.85 1.78
CA ALA A 209 7.20 3.20 1.81
C ALA A 209 8.30 4.10 1.21
N GLU A 210 8.03 4.85 0.15
CA GLU A 210 9.00 5.70 -0.54
C GLU A 210 9.40 6.94 0.27
N ILE A 211 8.60 7.34 1.24
CA ILE A 211 8.94 8.41 2.19
C ILE A 211 9.47 7.86 3.53
N GLY A 212 9.65 6.55 3.63
CA GLY A 212 10.17 5.86 4.81
C GLY A 212 9.18 5.69 5.96
N ALA A 213 7.87 5.90 5.73
CA ALA A 213 6.85 5.75 6.74
C ALA A 213 6.72 4.30 7.22
N THR A 214 6.57 4.10 8.53
CA THR A 214 6.29 2.80 9.15
C THR A 214 4.94 2.27 8.70
N CYS A 215 3.94 3.14 8.65
CA CYS A 215 2.58 2.87 8.16
C CYS A 215 1.97 4.15 7.63
N SER A 216 0.94 4.02 6.82
CA SER A 216 0.06 5.11 6.40
C SER A 216 -1.39 4.65 6.53
N ILE A 217 -2.30 5.54 6.94
CA ILE A 217 -3.68 5.14 7.24
C ILE A 217 -4.68 6.22 6.82
N PHE A 218 -5.85 5.78 6.36
CA PHE A 218 -7.03 6.60 6.13
C PHE A 218 -8.17 6.23 7.08
N PRO A 219 -9.06 7.17 7.41
CA PRO A 219 -10.28 6.84 8.14
C PRO A 219 -11.19 5.98 7.28
N PHE A 220 -12.00 5.13 7.95
CA PHE A 220 -13.06 4.39 7.29
C PHE A 220 -14.22 5.32 6.90
N ASP A 221 -14.80 5.13 5.73
CA ASP A 221 -15.88 5.95 5.19
C ASP A 221 -16.85 5.12 4.32
N LYS A 222 -17.83 5.82 3.73
CA LYS A 222 -18.83 5.20 2.83
C LYS A 222 -18.21 4.50 1.60
N LYS A 223 -17.04 4.93 1.14
CA LYS A 223 -16.33 4.26 0.02
C LYS A 223 -15.67 2.98 0.49
N GLY A 224 -15.15 2.96 1.71
CA GLY A 224 -14.67 1.75 2.38
C GLY A 224 -15.79 0.74 2.59
N GLU A 225 -16.96 1.18 3.07
CA GLU A 225 -18.18 0.36 3.20
C GLU A 225 -18.53 -0.29 1.86
N LYS A 226 -18.68 0.51 0.81
CA LYS A 226 -19.01 0.03 -0.53
C LYS A 226 -17.95 -0.92 -1.12
N TYR A 227 -16.68 -0.66 -0.85
CA TYR A 227 -15.59 -1.53 -1.30
C TYR A 227 -15.67 -2.91 -0.64
N LEU A 228 -15.89 -2.97 0.68
CA LEU A 228 -16.10 -4.22 1.41
C LEU A 228 -17.31 -4.98 0.87
N GLU A 229 -18.44 -4.33 0.64
CA GLU A 229 -19.61 -4.94 0.02
C GLU A 229 -19.31 -5.52 -1.38
N SER A 230 -18.63 -4.73 -2.23
CA SER A 230 -18.30 -5.13 -3.61
C SER A 230 -17.29 -6.28 -3.70
N THR A 231 -16.51 -6.49 -2.63
CA THR A 231 -15.57 -7.62 -2.49
C THR A 231 -16.14 -8.79 -1.69
N GLY A 232 -17.47 -8.82 -1.47
CA GLY A 232 -18.16 -9.94 -0.82
C GLY A 232 -18.03 -9.97 0.70
N ARG A 233 -17.62 -8.86 1.34
CA ARG A 233 -17.38 -8.73 2.78
C ARG A 233 -18.38 -7.79 3.45
N GLY A 234 -19.67 -7.95 3.11
CA GLY A 234 -20.76 -7.12 3.64
C GLY A 234 -20.96 -7.24 5.16
N ASP A 235 -20.60 -8.38 5.75
CA ASP A 235 -20.58 -8.59 7.20
C ASP A 235 -19.53 -7.69 7.89
N ILE A 236 -18.34 -7.60 7.34
CA ILE A 236 -17.28 -6.71 7.81
C ILE A 236 -17.69 -5.23 7.63
N ALA A 237 -18.33 -4.90 6.50
CA ALA A 237 -18.85 -3.55 6.24
C ALA A 237 -19.89 -3.14 7.31
N SER A 238 -20.80 -4.05 7.65
CA SER A 238 -21.82 -3.82 8.68
C SER A 238 -21.20 -3.60 10.06
N LEU A 239 -20.25 -4.47 10.45
CA LEU A 239 -19.53 -4.35 11.73
C LEU A 239 -18.74 -3.04 11.82
N ALA A 240 -18.04 -2.67 10.74
CA ALA A 240 -17.31 -1.41 10.70
C ALA A 240 -18.22 -0.20 10.80
N LYS A 241 -19.40 -0.23 10.17
CA LYS A 241 -20.39 0.83 10.26
C LYS A 241 -20.97 0.99 11.68
N GLU A 242 -21.24 -0.10 12.37
CA GLU A 242 -21.69 -0.08 13.76
C GLU A 242 -20.67 0.56 14.71
N ASN A 243 -19.38 0.46 14.36
CA ASN A 243 -18.25 0.97 15.15
C ASN A 243 -17.54 2.17 14.49
N ILE A 244 -18.23 2.89 13.60
CA ILE A 244 -17.62 3.96 12.80
C ILE A 244 -16.95 5.04 13.65
N HIS A 245 -17.47 5.31 14.83
CA HIS A 245 -16.92 6.29 15.78
C HIS A 245 -15.51 5.95 16.29
N LEU A 246 -15.07 4.68 16.15
CA LEU A 246 -13.71 4.22 16.46
C LEU A 246 -12.81 4.19 15.23
N LEU A 247 -13.37 4.40 14.04
CA LEU A 247 -12.69 4.17 12.76
C LEU A 247 -12.55 5.45 11.92
N THR A 248 -12.99 6.57 12.45
CA THR A 248 -12.87 7.91 11.86
C THR A 248 -11.95 8.78 12.71
N ALA A 249 -11.44 9.86 12.15
CA ALA A 249 -10.67 10.83 12.91
C ALA A 249 -11.57 11.49 13.96
N ASP A 250 -11.05 11.67 15.19
CA ASP A 250 -11.75 12.35 16.27
C ASP A 250 -11.94 13.83 15.96
N ASP A 251 -13.08 14.40 16.36
CA ASP A 251 -13.40 15.81 16.11
C ASP A 251 -12.32 16.76 16.68
N ASP A 252 -11.80 16.45 17.86
CA ASP A 252 -10.74 17.26 18.49
C ASP A 252 -9.45 17.23 17.67
N VAL A 253 -9.09 16.08 17.05
CA VAL A 253 -7.92 15.95 16.19
C VAL A 253 -8.12 16.76 14.90
N VAL A 254 -9.31 16.71 14.30
CA VAL A 254 -9.62 17.47 13.08
C VAL A 254 -9.57 18.97 13.34
N ASN A 255 -10.08 19.42 14.50
CA ASN A 255 -10.14 20.85 14.85
C ASN A 255 -8.82 21.41 15.37
N ASN A 256 -8.02 20.61 16.08
CA ASN A 256 -6.76 21.02 16.71
C ASN A 256 -5.60 20.05 16.38
N PRO A 257 -5.29 19.81 15.09
CA PRO A 257 -4.36 18.74 14.70
C PRO A 257 -2.94 18.92 15.28
N ASN A 258 -2.51 20.16 15.51
CA ASN A 258 -1.17 20.44 16.06
C ASN A 258 -1.01 19.99 17.52
N ASP A 259 -2.09 19.72 18.26
CA ASP A 259 -2.04 19.21 19.62
C ASP A 259 -1.83 17.69 19.65
N TYR A 260 -2.07 17.00 18.55
CA TYR A 260 -2.07 15.53 18.45
C TYR A 260 -0.94 14.97 17.56
N PHE A 261 -0.58 15.67 16.49
CA PHE A 261 0.45 15.26 15.54
C PHE A 261 1.79 15.92 15.84
N ASP A 262 2.89 15.20 15.62
CA ASP A 262 4.26 15.74 15.70
C ASP A 262 4.57 16.68 14.53
N GLN A 263 3.85 16.51 13.41
CA GLN A 263 3.90 17.38 12.23
C GLN A 263 2.55 17.34 11.50
N VAL A 264 2.11 18.49 11.00
CA VAL A 264 0.90 18.62 10.17
C VAL A 264 1.25 19.14 8.79
N ILE A 265 0.71 18.51 7.75
CA ILE A 265 0.79 18.93 6.35
C ILE A 265 -0.63 19.18 5.85
N GLU A 266 -0.88 20.31 5.21
CA GLU A 266 -2.17 20.62 4.60
C GLU A 266 -2.06 20.62 3.08
N ILE A 267 -2.99 19.91 2.41
CA ILE A 267 -3.08 19.85 0.94
C ILE A 267 -4.52 20.17 0.54
N ASN A 268 -4.69 21.25 -0.21
CA ASN A 268 -5.97 21.57 -0.83
C ASN A 268 -6.05 20.89 -2.20
N LEU A 269 -6.96 19.92 -2.34
CA LEU A 269 -7.13 19.11 -3.55
C LEU A 269 -7.69 19.88 -4.73
N ASP A 270 -8.42 20.97 -4.49
CA ASP A 270 -8.92 21.85 -5.57
C ASP A 270 -7.78 22.55 -6.32
N ASN A 271 -6.64 22.74 -5.63
CA ASN A 271 -5.45 23.39 -6.20
C ASN A 271 -4.36 22.41 -6.62
N LEU A 272 -4.56 21.11 -6.38
CA LEU A 272 -3.58 20.08 -6.72
C LEU A 272 -3.67 19.77 -8.22
N GLU A 273 -2.61 19.98 -8.96
CA GLU A 273 -2.49 19.53 -10.35
C GLU A 273 -1.73 18.21 -10.45
N PRO A 274 -1.82 17.48 -11.58
CA PRO A 274 -1.02 16.26 -11.77
C PRO A 274 0.47 16.51 -11.57
N HIS A 275 1.13 15.58 -10.86
CA HIS A 275 2.55 15.65 -10.53
C HIS A 275 3.36 14.58 -11.29
N ILE A 276 4.63 14.84 -11.43
CA ILE A 276 5.62 13.91 -11.99
C ILE A 276 6.87 13.91 -11.11
N VAL A 277 7.50 12.76 -10.97
CA VAL A 277 8.73 12.58 -10.18
C VAL A 277 9.92 12.18 -11.04
N GLY A 278 11.09 12.41 -10.50
CA GLY A 278 12.37 12.07 -11.14
C GLY A 278 12.91 13.18 -12.04
N PRO A 279 14.04 12.91 -12.71
CA PRO A 279 14.72 11.62 -12.75
C PRO A 279 15.42 11.26 -11.42
N HIS A 280 15.68 9.97 -11.24
CA HIS A 280 16.56 9.33 -10.25
C HIS A 280 16.03 9.22 -8.80
N THR A 281 15.10 10.06 -8.35
CA THR A 281 14.60 9.99 -6.97
C THR A 281 13.08 10.27 -6.93
N PRO A 282 12.29 9.56 -6.09
CA PRO A 282 10.85 9.73 -6.01
C PRO A 282 10.40 11.01 -5.31
N ASP A 283 11.28 11.73 -4.62
CA ASP A 283 10.98 12.98 -3.94
C ASP A 283 11.27 14.24 -4.81
N LEU A 284 11.90 14.06 -5.97
CA LEU A 284 12.00 15.12 -6.96
C LEU A 284 10.68 15.26 -7.71
N ALA A 285 9.65 15.65 -6.98
CA ALA A 285 8.31 15.83 -7.52
C ALA A 285 8.07 17.28 -7.95
N ARG A 286 7.24 17.45 -8.96
CA ARG A 286 6.81 18.76 -9.46
C ARG A 286 5.49 18.64 -10.21
N PRO A 287 4.72 19.74 -10.28
CA PRO A 287 3.57 19.82 -11.18
C PRO A 287 3.95 19.57 -12.65
N VAL A 288 3.12 18.81 -13.36
CA VAL A 288 3.35 18.50 -14.80
C VAL A 288 3.48 19.78 -15.64
N SER A 289 2.79 20.86 -15.27
CA SER A 289 2.88 22.16 -15.93
C SER A 289 4.29 22.74 -15.96
N LYS A 290 5.15 22.39 -14.99
CA LYS A 290 6.54 22.85 -14.89
C LYS A 290 7.55 21.95 -15.61
N LEU A 291 7.15 20.72 -15.98
CA LEU A 291 8.08 19.70 -16.50
C LEU A 291 8.88 20.14 -17.72
N LYS A 292 8.25 20.87 -18.66
CA LYS A 292 8.92 21.29 -19.92
C LYS A 292 10.13 22.18 -19.63
N ASN A 293 9.94 23.20 -18.78
CA ASN A 293 11.03 24.14 -18.45
C ASN A 293 12.12 23.44 -17.65
N ASP A 294 11.73 22.67 -16.65
CA ASP A 294 12.65 21.91 -15.80
C ASP A 294 13.49 20.91 -16.61
N ALA A 295 12.90 20.22 -17.58
CA ALA A 295 13.60 19.31 -18.46
C ALA A 295 14.62 20.02 -19.36
N LEU A 296 14.31 21.23 -19.86
CA LEU A 296 15.22 22.02 -20.66
C LEU A 296 16.36 22.60 -19.82
N ASP A 297 16.04 23.16 -18.66
CA ASP A 297 17.03 23.81 -17.76
C ASP A 297 18.03 22.80 -17.20
N ASN A 298 17.60 21.55 -16.95
CA ASN A 298 18.44 20.48 -16.42
C ASN A 298 18.92 19.48 -17.48
N SER A 299 18.68 19.74 -18.77
CA SER A 299 19.09 18.86 -19.88
C SER A 299 18.58 17.40 -19.75
N TYR A 300 17.35 17.22 -19.25
CA TYR A 300 16.75 15.88 -19.17
C TYR A 300 16.38 15.37 -20.57
N PRO A 301 16.36 14.04 -20.78
CA PRO A 301 15.94 13.45 -22.05
C PRO A 301 14.50 13.88 -22.41
N LEU A 302 14.33 14.49 -23.59
CA LEU A 302 13.01 14.91 -24.08
C LEU A 302 12.26 13.80 -24.80
N LYS A 303 12.98 12.75 -25.25
CA LYS A 303 12.39 11.61 -25.94
C LYS A 303 12.17 10.46 -24.96
N ILE A 304 10.93 10.01 -24.87
CA ILE A 304 10.58 8.79 -24.13
C ILE A 304 10.94 7.57 -24.99
N SER A 305 11.67 6.63 -24.43
CA SER A 305 12.03 5.36 -25.08
C SER A 305 11.11 4.21 -24.68
N ASN A 306 10.61 4.20 -23.45
CA ASN A 306 9.69 3.19 -22.94
C ASN A 306 8.61 3.86 -22.07
N ALA A 307 7.43 3.29 -22.06
CA ALA A 307 6.35 3.69 -21.18
C ALA A 307 5.72 2.45 -20.52
N LEU A 308 5.54 2.47 -19.21
CA LEU A 308 4.93 1.41 -18.42
C LEU A 308 3.70 1.95 -17.70
N ILE A 309 2.61 1.19 -17.74
CA ILE A 309 1.42 1.40 -16.91
C ILE A 309 1.24 0.16 -16.06
N GLY A 310 1.31 0.32 -14.73
CA GLY A 310 1.21 -0.80 -13.80
C GLY A 310 2.10 -0.63 -12.59
N SER A 311 2.42 -1.67 -11.92
CA SER A 311 3.17 -1.89 -10.67
C SER A 311 2.24 -2.32 -9.53
N CYS A 312 2.82 -2.76 -8.39
CA CYS A 312 2.03 -3.08 -7.19
C CYS A 312 1.23 -1.86 -6.68
N THR A 313 1.69 -0.64 -6.93
CA THR A 313 1.07 0.61 -6.49
C THR A 313 -0.14 1.01 -7.33
N ASN A 314 -0.07 0.89 -8.67
CA ASN A 314 -1.09 1.36 -9.62
C ASN A 314 -1.57 0.26 -10.57
N SER A 315 -2.00 -0.88 -10.05
CA SER A 315 -2.55 -2.00 -10.82
C SER A 315 -3.95 -2.40 -10.37
N SER A 316 -4.64 -1.56 -9.61
CA SER A 316 -6.03 -1.83 -9.25
C SER A 316 -6.91 -1.88 -10.51
N TYR A 317 -8.06 -2.54 -10.39
CA TYR A 317 -9.06 -2.56 -11.47
C TYR A 317 -9.44 -1.14 -11.92
N GLU A 318 -9.51 -0.19 -10.98
CA GLU A 318 -9.79 1.22 -11.25
C GLU A 318 -8.68 1.87 -12.09
N ASP A 319 -7.40 1.65 -11.72
CA ASP A 319 -6.25 2.25 -12.42
C ASP A 319 -6.16 1.74 -13.86
N ILE A 320 -6.21 0.42 -14.05
CA ILE A 320 -6.15 -0.21 -15.37
C ILE A 320 -7.38 0.13 -16.20
N GLY A 321 -8.56 0.20 -15.57
CA GLY A 321 -9.81 0.64 -16.21
C GLY A 321 -9.71 2.06 -16.75
N ARG A 322 -9.13 3.00 -15.98
CA ARG A 322 -8.88 4.38 -16.40
C ARG A 322 -7.91 4.44 -17.59
N ALA A 323 -6.79 3.71 -17.53
CA ALA A 323 -5.83 3.62 -18.62
C ALA A 323 -6.46 3.03 -19.90
N ALA A 324 -7.24 1.97 -19.77
CA ALA A 324 -7.95 1.33 -20.87
C ALA A 324 -9.00 2.27 -21.51
N PHE A 325 -9.69 3.08 -20.70
CA PHE A 325 -10.62 4.10 -21.20
C PHE A 325 -9.88 5.13 -22.06
N ILE A 326 -8.76 5.68 -21.56
CA ILE A 326 -7.96 6.67 -22.30
C ILE A 326 -7.44 6.08 -23.61
N ALA A 327 -6.92 4.83 -23.58
CA ALA A 327 -6.43 4.14 -24.77
C ALA A 327 -7.53 3.94 -25.81
N ARG A 328 -8.75 3.57 -25.41
CA ARG A 328 -9.92 3.45 -26.31
C ARG A 328 -10.28 4.79 -26.95
N GLU A 329 -10.33 5.86 -26.18
CA GLU A 329 -10.66 7.19 -26.72
C GLU A 329 -9.58 7.70 -27.69
N ALA A 330 -8.30 7.42 -27.41
CA ALA A 330 -7.20 7.70 -28.31
C ALA A 330 -7.32 6.90 -29.63
N ALA A 331 -7.62 5.61 -29.55
CA ALA A 331 -7.80 4.74 -30.71
C ALA A 331 -8.97 5.19 -31.61
N LYS A 332 -10.10 5.63 -31.04
CA LYS A 332 -11.22 6.21 -31.80
C LYS A 332 -10.81 7.46 -32.61
N LYS A 333 -9.80 8.17 -32.16
CA LYS A 333 -9.23 9.34 -32.85
C LYS A 333 -8.07 9.00 -33.79
N GLY A 334 -7.80 7.70 -34.00
CA GLY A 334 -6.70 7.23 -34.86
C GLY A 334 -5.31 7.44 -34.24
N LEU A 335 -5.22 7.78 -32.95
CA LEU A 335 -3.95 7.94 -32.26
C LEU A 335 -3.36 6.57 -31.90
N LYS A 336 -2.04 6.46 -32.00
CA LYS A 336 -1.27 5.26 -31.63
C LYS A 336 -0.13 5.68 -30.71
N SER A 337 0.28 4.77 -29.81
CA SER A 337 1.51 4.94 -29.05
C SER A 337 2.70 5.08 -30.01
N LYS A 338 3.67 5.90 -29.64
CA LYS A 338 4.93 6.10 -30.36
C LYS A 338 6.11 5.40 -29.68
N VAL A 339 5.86 4.81 -28.54
CA VAL A 339 6.81 4.07 -27.69
C VAL A 339 6.18 2.80 -27.18
#